data_bab5c44c99a4deaf344f960c91a4e7f3
#
_entry.id   bab5c44c99a4deaf344f960c91a4e7f3
#
_cell.length_a   1.000
_cell.length_b   1.000
_cell.length_c   1.000
_cell.angle_alpha   90.00
_cell.angle_beta   90.00
_cell.angle_gamma   90.00
#
_symmetry.space_group_name_H-M   'P 1'
#
loop_
_entity.id
_entity.type
_entity.pdbx_description
1 polymer ?
#
loop_
_entity_poly.entity_id
_entity_poly.type
_entity_poly.pdbx_seq_one_letter_code
_entity_poly.pdbx_strand_id
1 'polypeptide(L)'
;MELVVPSLDRLPAYADALKRGFWSDNLRREQSRKEEMARIAADPAAFVASLDDRDAKGGPITLSDGSQVKRLPGFRRWIWDRSSEDGFCGNISFRWQPGTPDLPPHCLGHIGYAVVPWKQGRGYATKALQLMLAEARNERLPFVELTTDPENEPSQKVITRNGGVFVERFTAVAGHGGKEELRWRIVL
;
A
#
# COMPACT_ATOMS: atom_id res chain seq x y z
N MET A 1 -9.26 10.30 -12.54
CA MET A 1 -8.60 9.72 -11.35
C MET A 1 -7.10 9.99 -11.42
N GLU A 2 -6.49 10.37 -10.31
CA GLU A 2 -5.09 10.73 -10.14
C GLU A 2 -4.54 10.12 -8.83
N LEU A 3 -3.23 10.04 -8.69
CA LEU A 3 -2.56 9.83 -7.41
C LEU A 3 -2.20 11.19 -6.83
N VAL A 4 -2.60 11.43 -5.60
CA VAL A 4 -2.28 12.68 -4.90
C VAL A 4 -1.40 12.41 -3.68
N VAL A 5 -0.51 13.33 -3.38
CA VAL A 5 0.21 13.35 -2.11
C VAL A 5 -0.82 13.58 -1.00
N PRO A 6 -0.80 12.77 0.07
CA PRO A 6 -1.63 13.01 1.24
C PRO A 6 -1.43 14.42 1.80
N SER A 7 -2.53 15.09 2.14
CA SER A 7 -2.51 16.48 2.61
C SER A 7 -3.64 16.74 3.61
N LEU A 8 -3.50 17.78 4.42
CA LEU A 8 -4.47 18.11 5.47
C LEU A 8 -5.84 18.49 4.91
N ASP A 9 -5.89 19.15 3.76
CA ASP A 9 -7.14 19.52 3.08
C ASP A 9 -7.94 18.30 2.60
N ARG A 10 -7.27 17.18 2.29
CA ARG A 10 -7.88 15.93 1.85
C ARG A 10 -8.07 14.89 2.97
N LEU A 11 -7.45 15.13 4.13
CA LEU A 11 -7.54 14.23 5.28
C LEU A 11 -8.98 13.94 5.76
N PRO A 12 -9.92 14.89 5.74
CA PRO A 12 -11.31 14.61 6.14
C PRO A 12 -11.96 13.47 5.35
N ALA A 13 -11.74 13.40 4.03
CA ALA A 13 -12.29 12.33 3.19
C ALA A 13 -11.66 10.96 3.50
N TYR A 14 -10.35 10.93 3.78
CA TYR A 14 -9.67 9.72 4.26
C TYR A 14 -10.21 9.26 5.62
N ALA A 15 -10.34 10.19 6.57
CA ALA A 15 -10.86 9.89 7.91
C ALA A 15 -12.31 9.38 7.87
N ASP A 16 -13.14 9.94 6.98
CA ASP A 16 -14.50 9.44 6.76
C ASP A 16 -14.48 8.01 6.20
N ALA A 17 -13.63 7.72 5.23
CA ALA A 17 -13.48 6.37 4.72
C ALA A 17 -13.08 5.36 5.81
N LEU A 18 -12.16 5.74 6.72
CA LEU A 18 -11.81 4.90 7.88
C LEU A 18 -13.03 4.67 8.80
N LYS A 19 -13.83 5.70 9.10
CA LYS A 19 -15.06 5.57 9.90
C LYS A 19 -16.07 4.62 9.26
N ARG A 20 -16.15 4.61 7.93
CA ARG A 20 -17.01 3.73 7.13
C ARG A 20 -16.45 2.29 6.97
N GLY A 21 -15.35 1.96 7.64
CA GLY A 21 -14.78 0.61 7.67
C GLY A 21 -13.70 0.36 6.61
N PHE A 22 -13.17 1.38 5.94
CA PHE A 22 -11.98 1.22 5.10
C PHE A 22 -10.74 0.96 5.97
N TRP A 23 -9.82 0.15 5.49
CA TRP A 23 -8.49 -0.05 6.05
C TRP A 23 -7.42 0.10 4.97
N SER A 24 -6.30 0.69 5.34
CA SER A 24 -5.18 0.94 4.44
C SER A 24 -4.19 -0.23 4.36
N ASP A 25 -4.26 -1.14 5.32
CA ASP A 25 -3.40 -2.30 5.47
C ASP A 25 -4.24 -3.59 5.38
N ASN A 26 -4.01 -4.39 4.34
CA ASN A 26 -4.75 -5.61 4.07
C ASN A 26 -4.43 -6.75 5.05
N LEU A 27 -3.30 -6.68 5.76
CA LEU A 27 -2.90 -7.69 6.74
C LEU A 27 -3.49 -7.39 8.12
N ARG A 28 -3.31 -6.15 8.61
CA ARG A 28 -3.71 -5.75 9.97
C ARG A 28 -5.09 -5.10 10.02
N ARG A 29 -5.74 -4.94 8.88
CA ARG A 29 -7.15 -4.51 8.68
C ARG A 29 -7.68 -3.57 9.78
N GLU A 30 -8.56 -4.10 10.64
CA GLU A 30 -9.24 -3.35 11.70
C GLU A 30 -8.27 -2.72 12.73
N GLN A 31 -7.17 -3.40 13.02
CA GLN A 31 -6.17 -2.87 13.95
C GLN A 31 -5.48 -1.64 13.34
N SER A 32 -5.03 -1.71 12.09
CA SER A 32 -4.41 -0.57 11.42
C SER A 32 -5.39 0.61 11.29
N ARG A 33 -6.67 0.34 11.03
CA ARG A 33 -7.73 1.35 10.99
C ARG A 33 -7.86 2.10 12.31
N LYS A 34 -7.92 1.37 13.44
CA LYS A 34 -8.03 1.98 14.77
C LYS A 34 -6.79 2.81 15.12
N GLU A 35 -5.60 2.30 14.82
CA GLU A 35 -4.34 3.00 15.06
C GLU A 35 -4.26 4.29 14.22
N GLU A 36 -4.63 4.24 12.94
CA GLU A 36 -4.62 5.43 12.09
C GLU A 36 -5.65 6.47 12.56
N MET A 37 -6.85 6.05 12.95
CA MET A 37 -7.85 6.95 13.52
C MET A 37 -7.36 7.63 14.81
N ALA A 38 -6.70 6.88 15.69
CA ALA A 38 -6.13 7.43 16.93
C ALA A 38 -5.00 8.43 16.62
N ARG A 39 -4.13 8.12 15.67
CA ARG A 39 -3.05 9.02 15.24
C ARG A 39 -3.60 10.31 14.59
N ILE A 40 -4.62 10.20 13.76
CA ILE A 40 -5.29 11.37 13.17
C ILE A 40 -5.91 12.24 14.26
N ALA A 41 -6.55 11.65 15.25
CA ALA A 41 -7.14 12.40 16.35
C ALA A 41 -6.11 13.09 17.24
N ALA A 42 -4.93 12.47 17.43
CA ALA A 42 -3.85 13.02 18.26
C ALA A 42 -3.09 14.16 17.56
N ASP A 43 -2.69 13.96 16.31
CA ASP A 43 -1.96 14.96 15.52
C ASP A 43 -2.16 14.70 14.01
N PRO A 44 -3.13 15.36 13.38
CA PRO A 44 -3.40 15.23 11.95
C PRO A 44 -2.19 15.57 11.06
N ALA A 45 -1.41 16.57 11.44
CA ALA A 45 -0.27 17.03 10.65
C ALA A 45 0.88 16.01 10.69
N ALA A 46 1.22 15.51 11.88
CA ALA A 46 2.21 14.45 12.03
C ALA A 46 1.76 13.15 11.34
N PHE A 47 0.46 12.81 11.39
CA PHE A 47 -0.06 11.66 10.64
C PHE A 47 0.19 11.82 9.15
N VAL A 48 -0.24 12.92 8.55
CA VAL A 48 -0.06 13.17 7.10
C VAL A 48 1.42 13.15 6.72
N ALA A 49 2.27 13.84 7.48
CA ALA A 49 3.72 13.86 7.24
C ALA A 49 4.35 12.46 7.26
N SER A 50 3.85 11.57 8.13
CA SER A 50 4.37 10.20 8.24
C SER A 50 4.04 9.29 7.05
N LEU A 51 3.19 9.73 6.13
CA LEU A 51 2.82 8.94 4.95
C LEU A 51 3.81 9.09 3.78
N ASP A 52 4.79 10.00 3.87
CA ASP A 52 5.90 10.11 2.92
C ASP A 52 7.22 10.08 3.72
N ASP A 53 7.77 8.89 3.93
CA ASP A 53 8.96 8.62 4.75
C ASP A 53 10.07 7.99 3.89
N ARG A 54 10.56 8.76 2.93
CA ARG A 54 11.59 8.31 1.97
C ARG A 54 12.96 8.09 2.60
N ASP A 55 13.17 8.57 3.81
CA ASP A 55 14.42 8.42 4.56
C ASP A 55 14.32 7.34 5.66
N ALA A 56 13.16 6.68 5.80
CA ALA A 56 12.88 5.70 6.86
C ALA A 56 13.15 6.25 8.27
N LYS A 57 12.78 7.52 8.54
CA LYS A 57 12.95 8.20 9.83
C LYS A 57 11.92 7.80 10.87
N GLY A 58 10.81 7.20 10.45
CA GLY A 58 9.80 6.65 11.35
C GLY A 58 10.38 5.51 12.20
N GLY A 59 9.80 5.27 13.36
CA GLY A 59 10.19 4.15 14.22
C GLY A 59 10.01 2.79 13.57
N PRO A 60 10.45 1.70 14.21
CA PRO A 60 10.31 0.34 13.69
C PRO A 60 8.85 0.00 13.39
N ILE A 61 8.66 -0.98 12.53
CA ILE A 61 7.33 -1.52 12.20
C ILE A 61 7.09 -2.74 13.10
N THR A 62 5.93 -2.79 13.75
CA THR A 62 5.49 -3.96 14.48
C THR A 62 4.71 -4.89 13.55
N LEU A 63 5.16 -6.13 13.40
CA LEU A 63 4.51 -7.19 12.66
C LEU A 63 3.33 -7.79 13.45
N SER A 64 2.54 -8.66 12.83
CA SER A 64 1.36 -9.27 13.46
C SER A 64 1.70 -10.20 14.62
N ASP A 65 2.91 -10.72 14.67
CA ASP A 65 3.43 -11.56 15.78
C ASP A 65 4.03 -10.73 16.93
N GLY A 66 3.98 -9.40 16.84
CA GLY A 66 4.54 -8.47 17.83
C GLY A 66 6.03 -8.17 17.65
N SER A 67 6.72 -8.85 16.74
CA SER A 67 8.13 -8.57 16.45
C SER A 67 8.30 -7.19 15.80
N GLN A 68 9.45 -6.55 16.07
CA GLN A 68 9.78 -5.26 15.49
C GLN A 68 10.85 -5.42 14.41
N VAL A 69 10.63 -4.77 13.26
CA VAL A 69 11.53 -4.80 12.12
C VAL A 69 11.88 -3.37 11.69
N LYS A 70 13.05 -3.25 11.05
CA LYS A 70 13.49 -1.96 10.52
C LYS A 70 12.51 -1.47 9.44
N ARG A 71 12.12 -0.20 9.54
CA ARG A 71 11.34 0.48 8.51
C ARG A 71 12.15 0.62 7.23
N LEU A 72 11.50 0.40 6.10
CA LEU A 72 12.04 0.74 4.79
C LEU A 72 11.64 2.15 4.38
N PRO A 73 12.45 2.83 3.57
CA PRO A 73 12.00 3.99 2.82
C PRO A 73 10.71 3.70 2.07
N GLY A 74 9.80 4.65 2.06
CA GLY A 74 8.55 4.47 1.36
C GLY A 74 7.65 5.68 1.41
N PHE A 75 6.61 5.64 0.60
CA PHE A 75 5.59 6.66 0.62
C PHE A 75 4.22 6.08 0.25
N ARG A 76 3.19 6.82 0.62
CA ARG A 76 1.79 6.54 0.27
C ARG A 76 1.26 7.63 -0.64
N ARG A 77 0.39 7.25 -1.59
CA ARG A 77 -0.44 8.16 -2.37
C ARG A 77 -1.90 7.81 -2.11
N TRP A 78 -2.75 8.82 -2.11
CA TRP A 78 -4.19 8.61 -2.14
C TRP A 78 -4.66 8.54 -3.57
N ILE A 79 -5.54 7.58 -3.84
CA ILE A 79 -6.25 7.44 -5.11
C ILE A 79 -7.41 8.43 -5.05
N TRP A 80 -7.38 9.42 -5.93
CA TRP A 80 -8.32 10.53 -5.91
C TRP A 80 -9.09 10.67 -7.21
N ASP A 81 -10.40 10.84 -7.13
CA ASP A 81 -11.25 11.10 -8.29
C ASP A 81 -12.12 12.34 -8.03
N ARG A 82 -11.80 13.43 -8.72
CA ARG A 82 -12.50 14.71 -8.57
C ARG A 82 -13.97 14.66 -9.01
N SER A 83 -14.36 13.67 -9.81
CA SER A 83 -15.74 13.46 -10.23
C SER A 83 -16.57 12.72 -9.18
N SER A 84 -15.93 12.18 -8.15
CA SER A 84 -16.57 11.46 -7.05
C SER A 84 -16.88 12.43 -5.90
N GLU A 85 -18.04 12.27 -5.28
CA GLU A 85 -18.57 13.16 -4.23
C GLU A 85 -17.57 13.45 -3.10
N ASP A 86 -16.91 12.41 -2.59
CA ASP A 86 -15.94 12.50 -1.49
C ASP A 86 -14.48 12.51 -1.97
N GLY A 87 -14.24 12.40 -3.27
CA GLY A 87 -12.92 12.40 -3.89
C GLY A 87 -12.06 11.18 -3.58
N PHE A 88 -12.02 10.71 -2.35
CA PHE A 88 -11.16 9.60 -1.91
C PHE A 88 -11.67 8.25 -2.44
N CYS A 89 -10.77 7.49 -3.10
CA CYS A 89 -11.08 6.18 -3.68
C CYS A 89 -10.26 5.03 -3.10
N GLY A 90 -9.19 5.34 -2.38
CA GLY A 90 -8.29 4.35 -1.81
C GLY A 90 -6.88 4.88 -1.64
N ASN A 91 -5.97 3.98 -1.38
CA ASN A 91 -4.55 4.30 -1.26
C ASN A 91 -3.67 3.28 -1.99
N ILE A 92 -2.47 3.71 -2.32
CA ILE A 92 -1.39 2.88 -2.83
C ILE A 92 -0.08 3.31 -2.17
N SER A 93 0.74 2.35 -1.76
CA SER A 93 2.02 2.59 -1.10
C SER A 93 3.13 1.95 -1.89
N PHE A 94 4.28 2.58 -1.89
CA PHE A 94 5.51 2.06 -2.44
C PHE A 94 6.60 2.10 -1.38
N ARG A 95 7.44 1.06 -1.35
CA ARG A 95 8.60 0.92 -0.46
C ARG A 95 9.71 0.20 -1.17
N TRP A 96 10.96 0.46 -0.77
CA TRP A 96 12.14 -0.16 -1.36
C TRP A 96 13.26 -0.32 -0.34
N GLN A 97 14.24 -1.15 -0.68
CA GLN A 97 15.50 -1.26 0.07
C GLN A 97 16.60 -0.54 -0.72
N PRO A 98 17.26 0.48 -0.15
CA PRO A 98 18.33 1.19 -0.85
C PRO A 98 19.47 0.25 -1.26
N GLY A 99 19.93 0.38 -2.52
CA GLY A 99 21.10 -0.33 -3.04
C GLY A 99 20.82 -1.75 -3.54
N THR A 100 19.58 -2.26 -3.44
CA THR A 100 19.21 -3.57 -3.95
C THR A 100 17.76 -3.58 -4.45
N PRO A 101 17.43 -4.38 -5.47
CA PRO A 101 16.05 -4.60 -5.86
C PRO A 101 15.31 -5.58 -4.95
N ASP A 102 16.01 -6.28 -4.06
CA ASP A 102 15.42 -7.27 -3.17
C ASP A 102 14.81 -6.61 -1.93
N LEU A 103 13.78 -7.22 -1.40
CA LEU A 103 13.16 -6.81 -0.14
C LEU A 103 13.56 -7.77 0.98
N PRO A 104 13.66 -7.28 2.23
CA PRO A 104 13.92 -8.17 3.36
C PRO A 104 12.72 -9.11 3.58
N PRO A 105 12.91 -10.30 4.18
CA PRO A 105 11.87 -11.33 4.33
C PRO A 105 10.57 -10.86 4.99
N HIS A 106 10.65 -9.84 5.82
CA HIS A 106 9.48 -9.24 6.48
C HIS A 106 8.71 -8.23 5.58
N CYS A 107 9.11 -8.02 4.35
CA CYS A 107 8.42 -7.15 3.41
C CYS A 107 8.02 -7.94 2.17
N LEU A 108 6.75 -8.30 2.06
CA LEU A 108 6.28 -9.22 1.03
C LEU A 108 6.28 -8.62 -0.38
N GLY A 109 6.23 -7.30 -0.52
CA GLY A 109 6.20 -6.64 -1.84
C GLY A 109 6.49 -5.15 -1.77
N HIS A 110 6.94 -4.59 -2.89
CA HIS A 110 7.26 -3.16 -3.05
C HIS A 110 6.00 -2.29 -3.03
N ILE A 111 4.92 -2.77 -3.62
CA ILE A 111 3.68 -2.02 -3.79
C ILE A 111 2.53 -2.75 -3.11
N GLY A 112 1.74 -2.01 -2.34
CA GLY A 112 0.47 -2.46 -1.78
C GLY A 112 -0.61 -1.40 -2.02
N TYR A 113 -1.84 -1.84 -2.31
CA TYR A 113 -2.95 -0.93 -2.56
C TYR A 113 -4.26 -1.45 -1.95
N ALA A 114 -5.16 -0.53 -1.69
CA ALA A 114 -6.52 -0.82 -1.27
C ALA A 114 -7.47 0.23 -1.87
N VAL A 115 -8.61 -0.22 -2.37
CA VAL A 115 -9.71 0.62 -2.85
C VAL A 115 -10.86 0.50 -1.88
N VAL A 116 -11.51 1.61 -1.55
CA VAL A 116 -12.67 1.62 -0.65
C VAL A 116 -13.75 0.67 -1.18
N PRO A 117 -14.41 -0.16 -0.34
CA PRO A 117 -15.32 -1.22 -0.79
C PRO A 117 -16.42 -0.74 -1.75
N TRP A 118 -17.00 0.42 -1.49
CA TRP A 118 -18.09 1.00 -2.30
C TRP A 118 -17.65 1.60 -3.64
N LYS A 119 -16.35 1.57 -3.95
CA LYS A 119 -15.79 2.04 -5.24
C LYS A 119 -14.98 0.95 -5.97
N GLN A 120 -14.96 -0.28 -5.47
CA GLN A 120 -14.31 -1.41 -6.14
C GLN A 120 -14.97 -1.73 -7.49
N GLY A 121 -14.27 -2.50 -8.34
CA GLY A 121 -14.77 -2.89 -9.67
C GLY A 121 -14.75 -1.78 -10.73
N ARG A 122 -14.29 -0.56 -10.41
CA ARG A 122 -14.30 0.61 -11.31
C ARG A 122 -12.93 0.92 -11.96
N GLY A 123 -11.97 -0.01 -11.86
CA GLY A 123 -10.64 0.17 -12.47
C GLY A 123 -9.65 1.04 -11.68
N TYR A 124 -10.03 1.57 -10.51
CA TYR A 124 -9.16 2.45 -9.71
C TYR A 124 -7.82 1.80 -9.35
N ALA A 125 -7.81 0.54 -8.90
CA ALA A 125 -6.58 -0.16 -8.55
C ALA A 125 -5.65 -0.35 -9.76
N THR A 126 -6.20 -0.72 -10.92
CA THR A 126 -5.42 -0.90 -12.17
C THR A 126 -4.73 0.39 -12.58
N LYS A 127 -5.48 1.50 -12.58
CA LYS A 127 -4.92 2.81 -12.94
C LYS A 127 -3.95 3.34 -11.89
N ALA A 128 -4.24 3.12 -10.61
CA ALA A 128 -3.35 3.50 -9.51
C ALA A 128 -2.00 2.77 -9.61
N LEU A 129 -2.01 1.46 -9.87
CA LEU A 129 -0.78 0.71 -10.06
C LEU A 129 0.02 1.22 -11.26
N GLN A 130 -0.64 1.48 -12.40
CA GLN A 130 0.02 2.07 -13.57
C GLN A 130 0.74 3.39 -13.25
N LEU A 131 0.08 4.28 -12.51
CA LEU A 131 0.67 5.56 -12.10
C LEU A 131 1.79 5.39 -11.09
N MET A 132 1.65 4.47 -10.12
CA MET A 132 2.69 4.19 -9.13
C MET A 132 3.94 3.59 -9.78
N LEU A 133 3.82 2.76 -10.80
CA LEU A 133 4.97 2.23 -11.55
C LEU A 133 5.79 3.35 -12.20
N ALA A 134 5.13 4.43 -12.65
CA ALA A 134 5.83 5.60 -13.16
C ALA A 134 6.65 6.34 -12.07
N GLU A 135 6.10 6.45 -10.85
CA GLU A 135 6.85 6.99 -9.70
C GLU A 135 7.99 6.05 -9.26
N ALA A 136 7.75 4.73 -9.25
CA ALA A 136 8.72 3.73 -8.83
C ALA A 136 9.98 3.69 -9.73
N ARG A 137 9.85 4.02 -11.01
CA ARG A 137 11.01 4.14 -11.94
C ARG A 137 12.05 5.17 -11.48
N ASN A 138 11.64 6.19 -10.71
CA ASN A 138 12.56 7.21 -10.19
C ASN A 138 13.55 6.62 -9.17
N GLU A 139 13.20 5.49 -8.53
CA GLU A 139 14.08 4.79 -7.58
C GLU A 139 15.08 3.86 -8.27
N ARG A 140 15.09 3.81 -9.63
CA ARG A 140 16.04 3.05 -10.46
C ARG A 140 16.07 1.55 -10.15
N LEU A 141 14.96 1.00 -9.69
CA LEU A 141 14.82 -0.44 -9.53
C LEU A 141 14.60 -1.10 -10.90
N PRO A 142 15.19 -2.28 -11.16
CA PRO A 142 14.94 -3.02 -12.40
C PRO A 142 13.52 -3.61 -12.47
N PHE A 143 12.94 -3.87 -11.31
CA PHE A 143 11.59 -4.43 -11.18
C PHE A 143 10.97 -4.06 -9.83
N VAL A 144 9.68 -4.28 -9.73
CA VAL A 144 8.95 -4.29 -8.45
C VAL A 144 8.24 -5.63 -8.27
N GLU A 145 8.08 -6.04 -7.03
CA GLU A 145 7.30 -7.22 -6.65
C GLU A 145 6.04 -6.82 -5.88
N LEU A 146 4.97 -7.59 -6.12
CA LEU A 146 3.71 -7.52 -5.41
C LEU A 146 3.32 -8.93 -4.98
N THR A 147 2.60 -9.04 -3.86
CA THR A 147 2.03 -10.32 -3.43
C THR A 147 0.52 -10.27 -3.35
N THR A 148 -0.09 -11.40 -3.56
CA THR A 148 -1.55 -11.56 -3.44
C THR A 148 -1.88 -12.89 -2.79
N ASP A 149 -2.94 -12.89 -1.99
CA ASP A 149 -3.62 -14.12 -1.62
C ASP A 149 -4.02 -14.91 -2.89
N PRO A 150 -3.84 -16.25 -2.91
CA PRO A 150 -4.22 -17.08 -4.06
C PRO A 150 -5.69 -16.94 -4.49
N GLU A 151 -6.59 -16.62 -3.56
CA GLU A 151 -8.01 -16.43 -3.83
C GLU A 151 -8.36 -14.99 -4.27
N ASN A 152 -7.42 -14.05 -4.18
CA ASN A 152 -7.64 -12.66 -4.57
C ASN A 152 -7.49 -12.43 -6.08
N GLU A 153 -8.35 -13.08 -6.88
CA GLU A 153 -8.37 -12.90 -8.34
C GLU A 153 -8.46 -11.45 -8.79
N PRO A 154 -9.25 -10.56 -8.15
CA PRO A 154 -9.28 -9.16 -8.55
C PRO A 154 -7.91 -8.50 -8.53
N SER A 155 -7.11 -8.75 -7.47
CA SER A 155 -5.75 -8.20 -7.38
C SER A 155 -4.81 -8.80 -8.42
N GLN A 156 -4.90 -10.11 -8.68
CA GLN A 156 -4.13 -10.78 -9.73
C GLN A 156 -4.41 -10.16 -11.10
N LYS A 157 -5.69 -9.88 -11.42
CA LYS A 157 -6.09 -9.20 -12.66
C LYS A 157 -5.55 -7.77 -12.75
N VAL A 158 -5.49 -7.04 -11.64
CA VAL A 158 -4.87 -5.70 -11.59
C VAL A 158 -3.38 -5.77 -11.94
N ILE A 159 -2.66 -6.72 -11.34
CA ILE A 159 -1.22 -6.89 -11.53
C ILE A 159 -0.90 -7.33 -12.97
N THR A 160 -1.61 -8.35 -13.48
CA THR A 160 -1.36 -8.87 -14.83
C THR A 160 -1.68 -7.83 -15.92
N ARG A 161 -2.71 -6.99 -15.74
CA ARG A 161 -3.02 -5.87 -16.65
C ARG A 161 -1.93 -4.79 -16.66
N ASN A 162 -1.08 -4.74 -15.64
CA ASN A 162 0.07 -3.85 -15.55
C ASN A 162 1.40 -4.53 -15.91
N GLY A 163 1.36 -5.68 -16.60
CA GLY A 163 2.54 -6.39 -17.05
C GLY A 163 3.17 -7.31 -15.98
N GLY A 164 2.44 -7.60 -14.92
CA GLY A 164 2.90 -8.52 -13.87
C GLY A 164 2.96 -9.96 -14.35
N VAL A 165 4.11 -10.60 -14.12
CA VAL A 165 4.36 -12.00 -14.41
C VAL A 165 4.44 -12.76 -13.09
N PHE A 166 3.79 -13.92 -13.03
CA PHE A 166 3.87 -14.82 -11.88
C PHE A 166 5.30 -15.32 -11.69
N VAL A 167 5.78 -15.28 -10.46
CA VAL A 167 7.13 -15.74 -10.08
C VAL A 167 7.05 -17.05 -9.33
N GLU A 168 6.34 -17.06 -8.20
CA GLU A 168 6.26 -18.23 -7.32
C GLU A 168 5.03 -18.19 -6.42
N ARG A 169 4.71 -19.36 -5.87
CA ARG A 169 3.85 -19.53 -4.70
C ARG A 169 4.75 -19.79 -3.51
N PHE A 170 4.53 -19.11 -2.41
CA PHE A 170 5.36 -19.26 -1.21
C PHE A 170 4.53 -19.11 0.06
N THR A 171 5.09 -19.57 1.18
CA THR A 171 4.49 -19.34 2.50
C THR A 171 5.10 -18.09 3.11
N ALA A 172 4.27 -17.12 3.42
CA ALA A 172 4.70 -15.89 4.09
C ALA A 172 5.26 -16.20 5.48
N VAL A 173 6.25 -15.40 5.92
CA VAL A 173 6.83 -15.56 7.27
C VAL A 173 5.77 -15.42 8.35
N ALA A 174 6.03 -15.98 9.53
CA ALA A 174 5.08 -15.98 10.66
C ALA A 174 4.55 -14.57 11.01
N GLY A 175 5.39 -13.55 10.93
CA GLY A 175 5.00 -12.14 11.10
C GLY A 175 3.96 -11.61 10.11
N HIS A 176 3.69 -12.36 9.04
CA HIS A 176 2.63 -12.12 8.06
C HIS A 176 1.55 -13.22 8.07
N GLY A 177 1.48 -14.00 9.15
CA GLY A 177 0.43 -14.98 9.38
C GLY A 177 0.68 -16.36 8.78
N GLY A 178 1.84 -16.63 8.18
CA GLY A 178 2.22 -17.95 7.67
C GLY A 178 1.32 -18.51 6.56
N LYS A 179 0.63 -17.63 5.82
CA LYS A 179 -0.29 -18.01 4.74
C LYS A 179 0.42 -18.17 3.41
N GLU A 180 -0.20 -18.92 2.52
CA GLU A 180 0.22 -18.98 1.12
C GLU A 180 -0.03 -17.64 0.43
N GLU A 181 0.95 -17.20 -0.35
CA GLU A 181 0.92 -15.98 -1.16
C GLU A 181 1.45 -16.28 -2.56
N LEU A 182 0.96 -15.53 -3.54
CA LEU A 182 1.51 -15.52 -4.90
C LEU A 182 2.38 -14.30 -5.08
N ARG A 183 3.61 -14.50 -5.53
CA ARG A 183 4.53 -13.42 -5.89
C ARG A 183 4.45 -13.11 -7.38
N TRP A 184 4.37 -11.84 -7.67
CA TRP A 184 4.31 -11.28 -9.02
C TRP A 184 5.43 -10.27 -9.21
N ARG A 185 6.00 -10.20 -10.40
CA ARG A 185 7.04 -9.24 -10.75
C ARG A 185 6.63 -8.41 -11.95
N ILE A 186 6.87 -7.09 -11.87
CA ILE A 186 6.69 -6.14 -12.96
C ILE A 186 8.06 -5.50 -13.23
N VAL A 187 8.55 -5.62 -14.46
CA VAL A 187 9.77 -4.94 -14.92
C VAL A 187 9.46 -3.45 -15.12
N LEU A 188 10.36 -2.56 -14.64
CA LEU A 188 10.18 -1.11 -14.68
C LEU A 188 10.80 -0.46 -15.92
#